data_a3abc57a3f920fbc759e9258c283045a
#
_entry.id   a3abc57a3f920fbc759e9258c283045a
#
_cell.length_a   1.000
_cell.length_b   1.000
_cell.length_c   1.000
_cell.angle_alpha   90.00
_cell.angle_beta   90.00
_cell.angle_gamma   90.00
#
_symmetry.space_group_name_H-M   'P 1'
#
loop_
_entity.id
_entity.type
_entity.pdbx_description
1 polymer ?
#
loop_
_entity_poly.entity_id
_entity_poly.type
_entity_poly.pdbx_seq_one_letter_code
_entity_poly.pdbx_strand_id
1 'polypeptide(L)'
;MSTRQYVVSTIALALAVSATMAACASGDIAAASTASDVPAAYRKYSSEVQLSIDGDFVVLTATGVPNHKSPYFASSDARYEAYNGTNRSFAKAPGSIDATRYVMRIPMRPARAATSAATPLGPIGLALNGVPFFNQYNGQNRPLTVEIDSFDQYNGHPTPTNAYHYHVEPLYLTRTIGGDQLLGFLLDGFPVYGPVEGGRRVTNADLDQLHGHLGKTSDYPDGIYHYHITDADPYLNGAGFYGSAGTVNR
;
A
#
# COMPACT_ATOMS: atom_id res chain seq x y z
N MET A 1 -49.10 52.33 83.40
CA MET A 1 -48.46 51.02 83.47
C MET A 1 -48.50 50.43 82.03
N SER A 2 -47.36 50.50 81.35
CA SER A 2 -47.27 50.16 79.93
C SER A 2 -46.33 48.91 79.78
N THR A 3 -46.92 47.85 79.36
CA THR A 3 -46.23 46.57 79.10
C THR A 3 -45.70 46.57 77.69
N ARG A 4 -44.39 46.57 77.55
CA ARG A 4 -43.73 46.40 76.24
C ARG A 4 -43.57 44.92 75.88
N GLN A 5 -44.17 44.50 74.77
CA GLN A 5 -43.94 43.18 74.19
C GLN A 5 -42.70 43.24 73.35
N TYR A 6 -41.78 42.32 73.56
CA TYR A 6 -40.64 42.08 72.71
C TYR A 6 -40.98 41.00 71.64
N VAL A 7 -40.85 41.36 70.38
CA VAL A 7 -40.95 40.45 69.22
C VAL A 7 -39.59 39.87 68.98
N VAL A 8 -39.46 38.58 69.10
CA VAL A 8 -38.23 37.86 68.72
C VAL A 8 -38.38 37.40 67.32
N SER A 9 -37.58 37.99 66.42
CA SER A 9 -37.46 37.58 65.00
C SER A 9 -36.43 36.46 64.89
N THR A 10 -36.85 35.27 64.53
CA THR A 10 -35.98 34.16 64.17
C THR A 10 -35.61 34.28 62.70
N ILE A 11 -34.32 34.49 62.44
CA ILE A 11 -33.74 34.46 61.11
C ILE A 11 -33.40 33.02 60.76
N ALA A 12 -34.11 32.43 59.79
CA ALA A 12 -33.80 31.15 59.24
C ALA A 12 -32.70 31.31 58.16
N LEU A 13 -31.52 30.74 58.44
CA LEU A 13 -30.40 30.71 57.51
C LEU A 13 -30.60 29.52 56.55
N ALA A 14 -30.96 29.78 55.31
CA ALA A 14 -31.04 28.76 54.26
C ALA A 14 -29.63 28.50 53.69
N LEU A 15 -29.06 27.34 53.97
CA LEU A 15 -27.86 26.84 53.29
C LEU A 15 -28.24 26.39 51.87
N ALA A 16 -27.80 27.14 50.84
CA ALA A 16 -27.84 26.68 49.45
C ALA A 16 -26.63 25.76 49.21
N VAL A 17 -26.90 24.46 49.06
CA VAL A 17 -25.92 23.49 48.61
C VAL A 17 -25.87 23.57 47.09
N SER A 18 -24.81 24.18 46.57
CA SER A 18 -24.52 24.19 45.12
C SER A 18 -23.92 22.83 44.72
N ALA A 19 -24.68 21.97 44.08
CA ALA A 19 -24.21 20.74 43.47
C ALA A 19 -23.49 21.12 42.14
N THR A 20 -22.17 21.14 42.14
CA THR A 20 -21.38 21.19 40.91
C THR A 20 -21.47 19.81 40.22
N MET A 21 -22.26 19.74 39.18
CA MET A 21 -22.19 18.60 38.23
C MET A 21 -20.88 18.67 37.50
N ALA A 22 -19.95 17.78 37.82
CA ALA A 22 -18.81 17.48 36.96
C ALA A 22 -19.33 16.79 35.69
N ALA A 23 -19.34 17.49 34.57
CA ALA A 23 -19.53 16.91 33.25
C ALA A 23 -18.30 16.03 32.95
N CYS A 24 -18.47 14.71 33.11
CA CYS A 24 -17.55 13.75 32.51
C CYS A 24 -17.63 13.95 30.96
N ALA A 25 -16.62 14.59 30.40
CA ALA A 25 -16.40 14.51 28.99
C ALA A 25 -16.14 13.03 28.67
N SER A 26 -17.15 12.35 28.11
CA SER A 26 -16.99 11.09 27.42
C SER A 26 -16.11 11.38 26.20
N GLY A 27 -14.79 11.18 26.34
CA GLY A 27 -13.91 11.12 25.19
C GLY A 27 -14.43 9.98 24.31
N ASP A 28 -14.89 10.31 23.11
CA ASP A 28 -15.15 9.33 22.07
C ASP A 28 -13.86 8.55 21.86
N ILE A 29 -13.76 7.37 22.45
CA ILE A 29 -12.77 6.38 22.06
C ILE A 29 -13.25 5.94 20.69
N ALA A 30 -12.59 6.50 19.64
CA ALA A 30 -12.80 6.01 18.28
C ALA A 30 -12.65 4.49 18.31
N ALA A 31 -13.75 3.79 18.01
CA ALA A 31 -13.75 2.34 18.00
C ALA A 31 -12.63 1.90 17.03
N ALA A 32 -11.72 1.08 17.53
CA ALA A 32 -10.68 0.50 16.67
C ALA A 32 -11.39 -0.22 15.53
N SER A 33 -11.15 0.23 14.27
CA SER A 33 -11.81 -0.36 13.12
C SER A 33 -11.39 -1.83 13.04
N THR A 34 -12.36 -2.72 12.89
CA THR A 34 -12.14 -4.16 12.85
C THR A 34 -11.61 -4.57 11.49
N ALA A 35 -10.96 -5.74 11.39
CA ALA A 35 -10.50 -6.30 10.12
C ALA A 35 -11.64 -6.47 9.07
N SER A 36 -12.91 -6.42 9.51
CA SER A 36 -14.08 -6.44 8.64
C SER A 36 -14.27 -5.18 7.80
N ASP A 37 -13.69 -4.04 8.21
CA ASP A 37 -13.87 -2.75 7.54
C ASP A 37 -12.87 -2.52 6.42
N VAL A 38 -11.83 -3.37 6.31
CA VAL A 38 -10.87 -3.34 5.21
C VAL A 38 -11.57 -3.75 3.91
N PRO A 39 -11.46 -2.97 2.80
CA PRO A 39 -12.06 -3.32 1.52
C PRO A 39 -11.64 -4.72 1.04
N ALA A 40 -12.57 -5.45 0.42
CA ALA A 40 -12.40 -6.86 0.09
C ALA A 40 -11.12 -7.16 -0.71
N ALA A 41 -10.78 -6.30 -1.69
CA ALA A 41 -9.60 -6.48 -2.53
C ALA A 41 -8.28 -6.41 -1.72
N TYR A 42 -8.21 -5.61 -0.66
CA TYR A 42 -7.04 -5.55 0.22
C TYR A 42 -6.84 -6.82 1.07
N ARG A 43 -7.90 -7.60 1.29
CA ARG A 43 -7.79 -8.88 2.03
C ARG A 43 -7.05 -9.97 1.25
N LYS A 44 -6.71 -9.72 0.00
CA LYS A 44 -5.87 -10.60 -0.83
C LYS A 44 -4.37 -10.52 -0.52
N TYR A 45 -3.95 -9.52 0.27
CA TYR A 45 -2.57 -9.50 0.74
C TYR A 45 -2.21 -10.76 1.53
N SER A 46 -0.99 -11.24 1.34
CA SER A 46 -0.47 -12.39 2.07
C SER A 46 -0.34 -12.11 3.58
N SER A 47 -0.16 -13.15 4.37
CA SER A 47 0.02 -13.04 5.83
C SER A 47 1.27 -12.24 6.26
N GLU A 48 2.22 -12.02 5.34
CA GLU A 48 3.40 -11.19 5.57
C GLU A 48 3.10 -9.71 5.61
N VAL A 49 1.88 -9.30 5.17
CA VAL A 49 1.43 -7.91 5.19
C VAL A 49 0.40 -7.70 6.29
N GLN A 50 0.73 -6.84 7.24
CA GLN A 50 -0.23 -6.41 8.26
C GLN A 50 -1.10 -5.29 7.70
N LEU A 51 -2.42 -5.41 7.92
CA LEU A 51 -3.42 -4.45 7.47
C LEU A 51 -4.09 -3.80 8.68
N SER A 52 -4.27 -2.49 8.61
CA SER A 52 -5.10 -1.73 9.54
C SER A 52 -5.77 -0.56 8.81
N ILE A 53 -6.74 0.08 9.44
CA ILE A 53 -7.38 1.29 8.96
C ILE A 53 -6.99 2.45 9.86
N ASP A 54 -6.71 3.60 9.24
CA ASP A 54 -6.46 4.85 9.93
C ASP A 54 -7.21 5.98 9.18
N GLY A 55 -8.39 6.31 9.69
CA GLY A 55 -9.32 7.23 9.03
C GLY A 55 -9.73 6.72 7.64
N ASP A 56 -9.46 7.52 6.61
CA ASP A 56 -9.77 7.18 5.22
C ASP A 56 -8.65 6.39 4.51
N PHE A 57 -7.70 5.85 5.26
CA PHE A 57 -6.55 5.12 4.71
C PHE A 57 -6.53 3.65 5.14
N VAL A 58 -6.19 2.78 4.21
CA VAL A 58 -5.65 1.45 4.52
C VAL A 58 -4.16 1.62 4.80
N VAL A 59 -3.72 1.08 5.93
CA VAL A 59 -2.30 1.07 6.32
C VAL A 59 -1.76 -0.32 6.13
N LEU A 60 -0.75 -0.44 5.25
CA LEU A 60 -0.04 -1.68 4.96
C LEU A 60 1.32 -1.63 5.64
N THR A 61 1.64 -2.64 6.44
CA THR A 61 2.99 -2.81 7.01
C THR A 61 3.57 -4.11 6.51
N ALA A 62 4.75 -4.03 5.88
CA ALA A 62 5.46 -5.17 5.30
C ALA A 62 6.97 -5.02 5.50
N THR A 63 7.71 -6.13 5.31
CA THR A 63 9.18 -6.14 5.42
C THR A 63 9.88 -6.06 4.06
N GLY A 64 9.15 -6.11 2.94
CA GLY A 64 9.71 -6.13 1.60
C GLY A 64 10.48 -7.43 1.25
N VAL A 65 10.51 -8.40 2.16
CA VAL A 65 11.15 -9.70 1.92
C VAL A 65 10.19 -10.57 1.11
N PRO A 66 10.62 -11.07 -0.07
CA PRO A 66 9.76 -11.91 -0.89
C PRO A 66 9.50 -13.28 -0.24
N ASN A 67 8.31 -13.83 -0.48
CA ASN A 67 7.91 -15.17 -0.03
C ASN A 67 8.26 -16.27 -1.06
N HIS A 68 9.22 -16.02 -1.91
CA HIS A 68 9.75 -16.97 -2.90
C HIS A 68 11.27 -17.06 -2.80
N LYS A 69 11.86 -18.01 -3.50
CA LYS A 69 13.31 -18.18 -3.56
C LYS A 69 13.97 -17.14 -4.46
N SER A 70 15.24 -16.84 -4.18
CA SER A 70 16.02 -15.89 -4.99
C SER A 70 17.53 -16.15 -4.83
N PRO A 71 18.35 -15.86 -5.86
CA PRO A 71 19.80 -15.87 -5.76
C PRO A 71 20.34 -14.73 -4.87
N TYR A 72 19.50 -13.80 -4.47
CA TYR A 72 19.84 -12.68 -3.61
C TYR A 72 19.79 -13.00 -2.11
N PHE A 73 19.22 -14.12 -1.70
CA PHE A 73 19.41 -14.63 -0.34
C PHE A 73 20.83 -15.15 -0.13
N ALA A 74 21.28 -15.20 1.11
CA ALA A 74 22.53 -15.87 1.46
C ALA A 74 22.47 -17.36 1.10
N SER A 75 23.56 -17.96 0.66
CA SER A 75 23.59 -19.38 0.26
C SER A 75 23.22 -20.36 1.39
N SER A 76 23.30 -19.91 2.64
CA SER A 76 22.86 -20.66 3.84
C SER A 76 21.36 -20.49 4.16
N ASP A 77 20.67 -19.56 3.53
CA ASP A 77 19.22 -19.35 3.73
C ASP A 77 18.42 -20.42 2.95
N ALA A 78 17.38 -20.97 3.56
CA ALA A 78 16.52 -21.97 2.92
C ALA A 78 15.79 -21.44 1.67
N ARG A 79 15.70 -20.12 1.54
CA ARG A 79 15.11 -19.43 0.37
C ARG A 79 16.13 -19.14 -0.73
N TYR A 80 17.40 -19.47 -0.53
CA TYR A 80 18.39 -19.36 -1.59
C TYR A 80 18.07 -20.33 -2.72
N GLU A 81 18.16 -19.83 -3.94
CA GLU A 81 18.14 -20.63 -5.16
C GLU A 81 19.02 -19.94 -6.19
N ALA A 82 19.94 -20.70 -6.79
CA ALA A 82 20.73 -20.16 -7.89
C ALA A 82 19.80 -19.69 -9.02
N TYR A 83 20.21 -18.66 -9.75
CA TYR A 83 19.43 -18.16 -10.87
C TYR A 83 19.10 -19.29 -11.87
N ASN A 84 17.81 -19.43 -12.17
CA ASN A 84 17.28 -20.40 -13.12
C ASN A 84 16.28 -19.75 -14.08
N GLY A 85 16.31 -18.41 -14.21
CA GLY A 85 15.45 -17.66 -15.14
C GLY A 85 15.89 -17.78 -16.60
N THR A 86 15.17 -17.08 -17.46
CA THR A 86 15.37 -17.14 -18.93
C THR A 86 16.29 -16.04 -19.48
N ASN A 87 16.62 -15.01 -18.69
CA ASN A 87 17.53 -13.95 -19.12
C ASN A 87 18.96 -14.47 -19.16
N ARG A 88 19.49 -14.64 -20.37
CA ARG A 88 20.88 -15.13 -20.58
C ARG A 88 21.94 -14.09 -20.22
N SER A 89 21.57 -12.83 -20.11
CA SER A 89 22.44 -11.72 -19.71
C SER A 89 22.44 -11.51 -18.19
N PHE A 90 21.76 -12.39 -17.43
CA PHE A 90 21.68 -12.21 -15.97
C PHE A 90 23.04 -11.99 -15.33
N ALA A 91 23.16 -10.87 -14.65
CA ALA A 91 24.36 -10.48 -13.88
C ALA A 91 23.89 -10.03 -12.50
N LYS A 92 24.13 -10.87 -11.50
CA LYS A 92 23.71 -10.58 -10.12
C LYS A 92 24.26 -9.23 -9.66
N ALA A 93 23.36 -8.28 -9.35
CA ALA A 93 23.73 -6.99 -8.78
C ALA A 93 24.39 -7.18 -7.40
N PRO A 94 25.24 -6.26 -6.95
CA PRO A 94 25.67 -6.19 -5.56
C PRO A 94 24.46 -6.07 -4.63
N GLY A 95 24.51 -6.74 -3.48
CA GLY A 95 23.45 -6.69 -2.49
C GLY A 95 22.85 -8.06 -2.17
N SER A 96 22.04 -8.06 -1.16
CA SER A 96 21.27 -9.21 -0.64
C SER A 96 19.82 -8.80 -0.40
N ILE A 97 19.03 -9.69 0.17
CA ILE A 97 17.66 -9.37 0.60
C ILE A 97 17.66 -9.22 2.12
N ASP A 98 17.42 -8.00 2.57
CA ASP A 98 17.26 -7.68 3.99
C ASP A 98 15.86 -7.14 4.25
N ALA A 99 15.35 -7.37 5.46
CA ALA A 99 14.06 -6.83 5.87
C ALA A 99 14.15 -5.30 5.98
N THR A 100 13.28 -4.63 5.24
CA THR A 100 13.08 -3.18 5.29
C THR A 100 11.62 -2.92 5.69
N ARG A 101 11.41 -2.29 6.84
CA ARG A 101 10.05 -2.02 7.31
C ARG A 101 9.41 -0.92 6.48
N TYR A 102 8.38 -1.26 5.73
CA TYR A 102 7.53 -0.32 4.99
C TYR A 102 6.22 -0.10 5.74
N VAL A 103 5.81 1.14 5.88
CA VAL A 103 4.47 1.53 6.32
C VAL A 103 3.87 2.42 5.25
N MET A 104 2.90 1.91 4.52
CA MET A 104 2.22 2.62 3.45
C MET A 104 0.80 2.99 3.88
N ARG A 105 0.47 4.27 3.79
CA ARG A 105 -0.89 4.78 3.99
C ARG A 105 -1.50 5.04 2.63
N ILE A 106 -2.47 4.26 2.24
CA ILE A 106 -3.07 4.24 0.90
C ILE A 106 -4.53 4.69 1.02
N PRO A 107 -5.01 5.64 0.21
CA PRO A 107 -6.41 6.04 0.24
C PRO A 107 -7.35 4.84 0.06
N MET A 108 -8.28 4.65 0.99
CA MET A 108 -9.24 3.54 0.97
C MET A 108 -10.29 3.70 -0.13
N ARG A 109 -10.60 4.95 -0.47
CA ARG A 109 -11.52 5.33 -1.54
C ARG A 109 -10.78 6.21 -2.53
N PRO A 110 -10.02 5.61 -3.46
CA PRO A 110 -9.22 6.36 -4.40
C PRO A 110 -10.11 7.16 -5.35
N ALA A 111 -9.66 8.36 -5.68
CA ALA A 111 -10.32 9.24 -6.65
C ALA A 111 -9.29 9.83 -7.60
N ARG A 112 -9.72 10.10 -8.85
CA ARG A 112 -8.87 10.74 -9.84
C ARG A 112 -8.37 12.09 -9.31
N ALA A 113 -7.07 12.32 -9.38
CA ALA A 113 -6.48 13.60 -9.04
C ALA A 113 -6.80 14.67 -10.13
N ALA A 114 -6.97 15.92 -9.71
CA ALA A 114 -7.15 17.03 -10.66
C ALA A 114 -5.91 17.22 -11.55
N THR A 115 -4.73 16.93 -11.01
CA THR A 115 -3.45 16.93 -11.73
C THR A 115 -2.67 15.68 -11.30
N SER A 116 -2.22 14.90 -12.28
CA SER A 116 -1.36 13.74 -12.03
C SER A 116 -0.02 14.18 -11.46
N ALA A 117 0.40 13.55 -10.35
CA ALA A 117 1.73 13.72 -9.79
C ALA A 117 2.67 12.63 -10.31
N ALA A 118 3.89 13.02 -10.68
CA ALA A 118 4.91 12.07 -11.09
C ALA A 118 5.22 11.08 -9.95
N THR A 119 5.49 9.81 -10.30
CA THR A 119 5.94 8.83 -9.31
C THR A 119 7.37 9.14 -8.86
N PRO A 120 7.65 9.08 -7.54
CA PRO A 120 9.00 9.28 -7.03
C PRO A 120 9.89 8.07 -7.33
N LEU A 121 11.20 8.24 -7.21
CA LEU A 121 12.11 7.10 -7.08
C LEU A 121 11.88 6.37 -5.76
N GLY A 122 11.98 5.05 -5.78
CA GLY A 122 11.68 4.18 -4.63
C GLY A 122 10.26 3.62 -4.67
N PRO A 123 9.68 3.20 -3.53
CA PRO A 123 8.39 2.54 -3.51
C PRO A 123 7.25 3.44 -3.99
N ILE A 124 6.49 2.95 -4.95
CA ILE A 124 5.27 3.59 -5.47
C ILE A 124 4.00 2.79 -5.13
N GLY A 125 4.15 1.61 -4.53
CA GLY A 125 3.07 0.72 -4.14
C GLY A 125 3.58 -0.56 -3.51
N LEU A 126 2.67 -1.50 -3.24
CA LEU A 126 2.98 -2.78 -2.61
C LEU A 126 2.29 -3.93 -3.36
N ALA A 127 3.07 -4.94 -3.71
CA ALA A 127 2.57 -6.19 -4.24
C ALA A 127 1.91 -7.05 -3.15
N LEU A 128 0.99 -7.95 -3.52
CA LEU A 128 0.23 -8.78 -2.57
C LEU A 128 1.12 -9.64 -1.66
N ASN A 129 2.34 -9.94 -2.07
CA ASN A 129 3.32 -10.68 -1.25
C ASN A 129 4.22 -9.77 -0.40
N GLY A 130 3.88 -8.49 -0.25
CA GLY A 130 4.60 -7.56 0.62
C GLY A 130 5.89 -6.98 0.04
N VAL A 131 6.19 -7.24 -1.23
CA VAL A 131 7.33 -6.66 -1.95
C VAL A 131 6.90 -5.31 -2.56
N PRO A 132 7.66 -4.22 -2.40
CA PRO A 132 7.29 -2.94 -2.99
C PRO A 132 7.41 -2.93 -4.51
N PHE A 133 6.49 -2.21 -5.16
CA PHE A 133 6.62 -1.79 -6.54
C PHE A 133 7.43 -0.50 -6.64
N PHE A 134 8.30 -0.42 -7.63
CA PHE A 134 9.02 0.77 -8.03
C PHE A 134 8.58 1.20 -9.43
N ASN A 135 8.89 2.43 -9.82
CA ASN A 135 8.57 2.94 -11.15
C ASN A 135 9.50 2.38 -12.23
N GLN A 136 9.31 2.80 -13.48
CA GLN A 136 10.05 2.36 -14.67
C GLN A 136 11.50 2.85 -14.75
N TYR A 137 12.01 3.53 -13.72
CA TYR A 137 13.35 4.09 -13.74
C TYR A 137 14.26 3.43 -12.71
N ASN A 138 15.54 3.36 -13.06
CA ASN A 138 16.58 2.98 -12.13
C ASN A 138 16.89 4.09 -11.10
N GLY A 139 17.76 3.82 -10.13
CA GLY A 139 18.13 4.78 -9.08
C GLY A 139 18.78 6.08 -9.56
N GLN A 140 19.19 6.17 -10.82
CA GLN A 140 19.70 7.38 -11.49
C GLN A 140 18.64 8.10 -12.35
N ASN A 141 17.36 7.71 -12.22
CA ASN A 141 16.25 8.23 -13.00
C ASN A 141 16.43 8.03 -14.51
N ARG A 142 16.91 6.84 -14.89
CA ARG A 142 17.10 6.42 -16.30
C ARG A 142 16.32 5.15 -16.57
N PRO A 143 15.97 4.84 -17.84
CA PRO A 143 15.33 3.57 -18.20
C PRO A 143 16.09 2.35 -17.67
N LEU A 144 15.37 1.26 -17.42
CA LEU A 144 15.88 0.02 -16.81
C LEU A 144 16.82 -0.81 -17.72
N THR A 145 17.23 -0.32 -18.88
CA THR A 145 17.88 -1.08 -19.96
C THR A 145 19.02 -2.01 -19.52
N VAL A 146 19.82 -1.62 -18.52
CA VAL A 146 20.92 -2.44 -17.97
C VAL A 146 20.51 -3.08 -16.65
N GLU A 147 19.70 -2.40 -15.85
CA GLU A 147 19.27 -2.88 -14.55
C GLU A 147 18.42 -4.15 -14.65
N ILE A 148 17.66 -4.30 -15.73
CA ILE A 148 16.83 -5.47 -16.01
C ILE A 148 17.64 -6.78 -16.07
N ASP A 149 18.93 -6.72 -16.41
CA ASP A 149 19.82 -7.88 -16.41
C ASP A 149 20.17 -8.37 -14.99
N SER A 150 19.85 -7.58 -13.95
CA SER A 150 20.01 -7.98 -12.57
C SER A 150 18.76 -8.60 -11.94
N PHE A 151 17.62 -8.63 -12.65
CA PHE A 151 16.39 -9.18 -12.12
C PHE A 151 16.49 -10.71 -12.01
N ASP A 152 16.11 -11.24 -10.85
CA ASP A 152 16.13 -12.68 -10.63
C ASP A 152 15.04 -13.42 -11.44
N GLN A 153 14.92 -14.73 -11.25
CA GLN A 153 13.95 -15.57 -11.97
C GLN A 153 12.48 -15.21 -11.74
N TYR A 154 12.21 -14.29 -10.82
CA TYR A 154 10.88 -13.75 -10.52
C TYR A 154 10.76 -12.25 -10.80
N ASN A 155 11.75 -11.69 -11.51
CA ASN A 155 11.79 -10.30 -11.95
C ASN A 155 11.90 -9.27 -10.80
N GLY A 156 12.55 -9.62 -9.70
CA GLY A 156 12.89 -8.67 -8.66
C GLY A 156 14.38 -8.63 -8.40
N HIS A 157 14.83 -7.60 -7.74
CA HIS A 157 16.21 -7.44 -7.32
C HIS A 157 16.33 -6.50 -6.11
N PRO A 158 17.45 -6.53 -5.35
CA PRO A 158 17.66 -5.61 -4.25
C PRO A 158 18.25 -4.28 -4.73
N THR A 159 17.91 -3.20 -4.02
CA THR A 159 18.67 -1.95 -4.08
C THR A 159 20.08 -2.14 -3.54
N PRO A 160 21.02 -1.17 -3.71
CA PRO A 160 22.32 -1.18 -3.03
C PRO A 160 22.22 -1.24 -1.50
N THR A 161 21.05 -0.91 -0.91
CA THR A 161 20.77 -1.01 0.52
C THR A 161 19.96 -2.25 0.88
N ASN A 162 19.99 -3.29 0.04
CA ASN A 162 19.41 -4.62 0.25
C ASN A 162 17.86 -4.67 0.32
N ALA A 163 17.17 -3.66 -0.20
CA ALA A 163 15.72 -3.63 -0.26
C ALA A 163 15.21 -4.25 -1.58
N TYR A 164 14.65 -5.45 -1.50
CA TYR A 164 14.12 -6.16 -2.67
C TYR A 164 12.83 -5.49 -3.20
N HIS A 165 12.67 -5.41 -4.53
CA HIS A 165 11.55 -4.74 -5.17
C HIS A 165 11.29 -5.24 -6.61
N TYR A 166 10.12 -4.87 -7.15
CA TYR A 166 9.71 -5.14 -8.53
C TYR A 166 9.59 -3.84 -9.33
N HIS A 167 10.06 -3.85 -10.57
CA HIS A 167 9.82 -2.80 -11.57
C HIS A 167 8.90 -3.27 -12.70
N VAL A 168 8.84 -4.58 -12.92
CA VAL A 168 8.16 -5.26 -14.02
C VAL A 168 7.28 -6.38 -13.46
N GLU A 169 6.74 -7.23 -14.34
CA GLU A 169 5.88 -8.36 -13.93
C GLU A 169 6.48 -9.20 -12.78
N PRO A 170 5.86 -9.25 -11.60
CA PRO A 170 6.28 -10.11 -10.50
C PRO A 170 5.93 -11.56 -10.81
N LEU A 171 6.80 -12.26 -11.54
CA LEU A 171 6.52 -13.58 -12.10
C LEU A 171 6.11 -14.63 -11.07
N TYR A 172 6.56 -14.51 -9.82
CA TYR A 172 6.09 -15.41 -8.77
C TYR A 172 4.59 -15.28 -8.54
N LEU A 173 4.08 -14.05 -8.47
CA LEU A 173 2.65 -13.79 -8.28
C LEU A 173 1.86 -14.25 -9.50
N THR A 174 2.21 -13.80 -10.71
CA THR A 174 1.44 -14.12 -11.92
C THR A 174 1.41 -15.61 -12.22
N ARG A 175 2.46 -16.35 -11.90
CA ARG A 175 2.51 -17.83 -12.01
C ARG A 175 1.69 -18.55 -10.92
N THR A 176 1.57 -17.93 -9.74
CA THR A 176 0.89 -18.55 -8.59
C THR A 176 -0.61 -18.28 -8.59
N ILE A 177 -1.01 -17.04 -8.86
CA ILE A 177 -2.41 -16.61 -8.76
C ILE A 177 -3.09 -16.36 -10.10
N GLY A 178 -2.33 -16.23 -11.20
CA GLY A 178 -2.81 -15.95 -12.54
C GLY A 178 -2.40 -14.57 -13.07
N GLY A 179 -2.21 -14.49 -14.38
CA GLY A 179 -1.80 -13.26 -15.06
C GLY A 179 -2.92 -12.23 -15.23
N ASP A 180 -4.15 -12.58 -14.95
CA ASP A 180 -5.36 -11.74 -14.97
C ASP A 180 -5.79 -11.25 -13.58
N GLN A 181 -5.02 -11.58 -12.55
CA GLN A 181 -5.38 -11.31 -11.16
C GLN A 181 -4.80 -10.00 -10.64
N LEU A 182 -5.43 -9.49 -9.55
CA LEU A 182 -4.90 -8.39 -8.75
C LEU A 182 -3.50 -8.75 -8.24
N LEU A 183 -2.52 -7.87 -8.45
CA LEU A 183 -1.13 -8.06 -8.00
C LEU A 183 -0.77 -7.17 -6.80
N GLY A 184 -1.52 -6.09 -6.56
CA GLY A 184 -1.26 -5.16 -5.47
C GLY A 184 -1.93 -3.80 -5.70
N PHE A 185 -1.45 -2.80 -4.97
CA PHE A 185 -1.96 -1.43 -5.08
C PHE A 185 -0.81 -0.43 -5.17
N LEU A 186 -1.00 0.64 -5.96
CA LEU A 186 -0.13 1.80 -5.90
C LEU A 186 -0.51 2.72 -4.73
N LEU A 187 0.36 3.66 -4.40
CA LEU A 187 0.17 4.59 -3.27
C LEU A 187 -1.07 5.46 -3.41
N ASP A 188 -1.59 5.65 -4.61
CA ASP A 188 -2.82 6.40 -4.86
C ASP A 188 -4.11 5.59 -4.63
N GLY A 189 -3.98 4.32 -4.23
CA GLY A 189 -5.09 3.41 -3.90
C GLY A 189 -5.69 2.69 -5.09
N PHE A 190 -5.20 2.91 -6.30
CA PHE A 190 -5.68 2.17 -7.47
C PHE A 190 -4.96 0.83 -7.61
N PRO A 191 -5.72 -0.23 -7.97
CA PRO A 191 -5.18 -1.58 -8.08
C PRO A 191 -4.27 -1.74 -9.30
N VAL A 192 -3.30 -2.65 -9.17
CA VAL A 192 -2.42 -3.13 -10.23
C VAL A 192 -2.83 -4.55 -10.58
N TYR A 193 -3.17 -4.79 -11.83
CA TYR A 193 -3.48 -6.11 -12.37
C TYR A 193 -2.33 -6.65 -13.22
N GLY A 194 -2.33 -7.96 -13.40
CA GLY A 194 -1.35 -8.64 -14.23
C GLY A 194 -1.50 -8.33 -15.74
N PRO A 195 -0.65 -8.97 -16.56
CA PRO A 195 -0.54 -8.65 -17.98
C PRO A 195 -1.65 -9.23 -18.86
N VAL A 196 -2.71 -9.80 -18.28
CA VAL A 196 -3.80 -10.42 -19.03
C VAL A 196 -5.14 -9.80 -18.63
N GLU A 197 -5.96 -9.44 -19.62
CA GLU A 197 -7.33 -9.02 -19.44
C GLU A 197 -8.21 -9.60 -20.56
N GLY A 198 -9.39 -10.10 -20.21
CA GLY A 198 -10.29 -10.71 -21.20
C GLY A 198 -9.68 -11.86 -21.98
N GLY A 199 -8.73 -12.59 -21.41
CA GLY A 199 -8.04 -13.73 -22.02
C GLY A 199 -6.93 -13.36 -23.01
N ARG A 200 -6.55 -12.11 -23.15
CA ARG A 200 -5.44 -11.63 -24.00
C ARG A 200 -4.41 -10.85 -23.19
N ARG A 201 -3.17 -10.80 -23.68
CA ARG A 201 -2.16 -9.92 -23.08
C ARG A 201 -2.50 -8.46 -23.36
N VAL A 202 -2.39 -7.66 -22.31
CA VAL A 202 -2.49 -6.19 -22.37
C VAL A 202 -1.18 -5.63 -22.92
N THR A 203 -1.28 -4.63 -23.75
CA THR A 203 -0.14 -3.91 -24.33
C THR A 203 -0.25 -2.42 -23.99
N ASN A 204 0.85 -1.66 -24.18
CA ASN A 204 0.83 -0.21 -23.95
C ASN A 204 -0.22 0.51 -24.81
N ALA A 205 -0.61 -0.05 -25.97
CA ALA A 205 -1.65 0.53 -26.82
C ALA A 205 -3.07 0.41 -26.27
N ASP A 206 -3.28 -0.46 -25.27
CA ASP A 206 -4.56 -0.66 -24.58
C ASP A 206 -4.72 0.30 -23.37
N LEU A 207 -3.66 1.02 -23.00
CA LEU A 207 -3.54 1.80 -21.79
C LEU A 207 -3.34 3.29 -22.07
N ASP A 208 -3.68 4.12 -21.11
CA ASP A 208 -3.41 5.56 -21.17
C ASP A 208 -1.94 5.89 -20.80
N GLN A 209 -1.59 7.17 -20.80
CA GLN A 209 -0.23 7.64 -20.48
C GLN A 209 0.20 7.35 -19.03
N LEU A 210 -0.73 7.02 -18.13
CA LEU A 210 -0.45 6.63 -16.75
C LEU A 210 -0.32 5.11 -16.60
N HIS A 211 -0.47 4.36 -17.69
CA HIS A 211 -0.37 2.92 -17.78
C HIS A 211 -1.53 2.16 -17.16
N GLY A 212 -2.74 2.68 -17.34
CA GLY A 212 -3.98 2.08 -16.86
C GLY A 212 -5.18 2.46 -17.71
N HIS A 213 -6.34 1.98 -17.31
CA HIS A 213 -7.63 2.32 -17.91
C HIS A 213 -8.80 2.13 -16.93
N LEU A 214 -9.98 2.63 -17.30
CA LEU A 214 -11.22 2.36 -16.58
C LEU A 214 -11.81 1.03 -17.08
N GLY A 215 -12.12 0.13 -16.18
CA GLY A 215 -12.71 -1.16 -16.53
C GLY A 215 -13.30 -1.89 -15.33
N LYS A 216 -14.05 -2.96 -15.61
CA LYS A 216 -14.59 -3.88 -14.60
C LYS A 216 -13.59 -5.01 -14.38
N THR A 217 -13.38 -5.36 -13.13
CA THR A 217 -12.55 -6.51 -12.76
C THR A 217 -13.32 -7.44 -11.83
N SER A 218 -12.77 -8.61 -11.52
CA SER A 218 -13.38 -9.54 -10.55
C SER A 218 -13.51 -8.93 -9.15
N ASP A 219 -12.62 -8.00 -8.79
CA ASP A 219 -12.62 -7.33 -7.49
C ASP A 219 -13.45 -6.04 -7.48
N TYR A 220 -13.72 -5.48 -8.65
CA TYR A 220 -14.45 -4.23 -8.85
C TYR A 220 -15.49 -4.38 -9.96
N PRO A 221 -16.62 -5.06 -9.70
CA PRO A 221 -17.63 -5.34 -10.73
C PRO A 221 -18.35 -4.10 -11.27
N ASP A 222 -18.33 -3.01 -10.52
CA ASP A 222 -18.88 -1.72 -10.95
C ASP A 222 -17.88 -0.92 -11.81
N GLY A 223 -16.62 -1.36 -11.85
CA GLY A 223 -15.52 -0.72 -12.56
C GLY A 223 -14.71 0.21 -11.66
N ILE A 224 -13.41 0.25 -11.95
CA ILE A 224 -12.42 1.15 -11.32
C ILE A 224 -11.35 1.46 -12.34
N TYR A 225 -10.64 2.59 -12.20
CA TYR A 225 -9.38 2.75 -12.87
C TYR A 225 -8.36 1.77 -12.30
N HIS A 226 -7.62 1.08 -13.14
CA HIS A 226 -6.58 0.15 -12.69
C HIS A 226 -5.39 0.17 -13.64
N TYR A 227 -4.23 -0.04 -13.04
CA TYR A 227 -2.96 -0.18 -13.74
C TYR A 227 -2.78 -1.63 -14.21
N HIS A 228 -2.06 -1.80 -15.32
CA HIS A 228 -1.65 -3.12 -15.80
C HIS A 228 -0.14 -3.25 -15.89
N ILE A 229 0.33 -4.46 -15.69
CA ILE A 229 1.69 -4.85 -16.09
C ILE A 229 1.72 -5.10 -17.59
N THR A 230 2.76 -4.61 -18.27
CA THR A 230 3.03 -4.95 -19.67
C THR A 230 4.47 -5.41 -19.88
N ASP A 231 4.76 -6.01 -21.04
CA ASP A 231 6.10 -6.52 -21.38
C ASP A 231 7.08 -5.43 -21.81
N ALA A 232 6.60 -4.20 -22.03
CA ALA A 232 7.39 -3.09 -22.55
C ALA A 232 7.37 -1.89 -21.59
N ASP A 233 8.44 -1.08 -21.63
CA ASP A 233 8.51 0.21 -20.92
C ASP A 233 7.22 1.03 -21.19
N PRO A 234 6.53 1.53 -20.15
CA PRO A 234 6.97 1.68 -18.75
C PRO A 234 6.62 0.51 -17.80
N TYR A 235 6.31 -0.65 -18.30
CA TYR A 235 6.09 -1.93 -17.61
C TYR A 235 4.94 -1.93 -16.59
N LEU A 236 4.89 -1.00 -15.63
CA LEU A 236 3.95 -1.01 -14.52
C LEU A 236 3.23 0.32 -14.33
N ASN A 237 3.95 1.43 -14.49
CA ASN A 237 3.42 2.77 -14.24
C ASN A 237 4.04 3.76 -15.22
N GLY A 238 3.21 4.59 -15.80
CA GLY A 238 3.62 5.57 -16.80
C GLY A 238 4.12 6.89 -16.21
N ALA A 239 3.53 7.99 -16.66
CA ALA A 239 4.02 9.34 -16.32
C ALA A 239 3.76 9.74 -14.85
N GLY A 240 2.88 9.04 -14.12
CA GLY A 240 2.56 9.39 -12.74
C GLY A 240 1.38 8.61 -12.17
N PHE A 241 0.89 9.06 -11.03
CA PHE A 241 -0.30 8.51 -10.38
C PHE A 241 -1.59 9.04 -11.02
N TYR A 242 -2.58 8.17 -11.14
CA TYR A 242 -3.94 8.55 -11.57
C TYR A 242 -4.68 9.30 -10.46
N GLY A 243 -4.52 8.87 -9.22
CA GLY A 243 -5.10 9.48 -8.04
C GLY A 243 -4.08 10.28 -7.21
N SER A 244 -4.55 10.80 -6.09
CA SER A 244 -3.69 11.44 -5.10
C SER A 244 -2.96 10.39 -4.30
N ALA A 245 -1.63 10.38 -4.36
CA ALA A 245 -0.83 9.39 -3.65
C ALA A 245 -0.89 9.61 -2.13
N GLY A 246 -1.00 8.51 -1.40
CA GLY A 246 -0.74 8.44 0.03
C GLY A 246 0.75 8.56 0.35
N THR A 247 1.18 7.95 1.45
CA THR A 247 2.55 8.08 1.94
C THR A 247 3.21 6.72 2.16
N VAL A 248 4.54 6.69 2.09
CA VAL A 248 5.36 5.55 2.48
C VAL A 248 6.47 6.00 3.43
N ASN A 249 6.62 5.29 4.55
CA ASN A 249 7.73 5.42 5.50
C ASN A 249 8.53 4.11 5.51
N ARG A 250 9.85 4.22 5.74
CA ARG A 250 10.79 3.10 5.87
C ARG A 250 11.44 3.13 7.24
#